data_a6f0aabb865a79383b4954f8481fbc5b
#
_entry.id   a6f0aabb865a79383b4954f8481fbc5b
#
_cell.length_a   1.000
_cell.length_b   1.000
_cell.length_c   1.000
_cell.angle_alpha   90.00
_cell.angle_beta   90.00
_cell.angle_gamma   90.00
#
_symmetry.space_group_name_H-M   'P 1'
#
loop_
_entity.id
_entity.type
_entity.pdbx_description
1 polymer ?
#
loop_
_entity_poly.entity_id
_entity_poly.type
_entity_poly.pdbx_seq_one_letter_code
_entity_poly.pdbx_strand_id
1 'polypeptide(L)'
;IGNSVINTEHFSKAKASDTEKNVLSVFKSRQKTTLGKIKQELTSSPEALNTMSDEVLDEFTYIISMLKDDQVLLKNEIDTSDSVYQKWKNQKISPKEYLSYCITQHWIDISQLNVDEKYADSTEVYDALCKYILKKIKTDTEFSKIIYQYMITRGEISPRQLCLILFDQGVLDYDDATVNKLKNGSLSPRDFLMKKIYNIEITPAQLALEPCTGSCVVTDEKTGEIRAMVSYPGYDSNKLANGVDSEYFASLQHDKSSPLLNYATQQKTAPGSTFKLVSATAGLAENVITTSDQIRCTGIYNDISNKPKCWIYPGSHGLDNVFEAIRDSCNVFFYTVGNRLAQKKTGSYNDANGIDLIQKYAHIYGLDQKTGLEISESKSSVATEYPVMAAIGQSDNNYTTVALSRYVTAVASGKKYNYQLMDRIVDASGKTVKKYKADYEDISDTLTDSQW
;
A
#
# COMPACT_ATOMS: atom_id res chain seq x y z
N ILE A 1 3.31 -14.45 10.44
CA ILE A 1 4.00 -15.56 9.84
C ILE A 1 3.93 -15.53 8.30
N GLY A 2 3.02 -15.06 7.59
CA GLY A 2 2.93 -14.85 6.14
C GLY A 2 4.27 -14.86 5.37
N ASN A 3 4.70 -13.74 4.80
CA ASN A 3 6.03 -13.58 4.19
C ASN A 3 7.10 -13.22 5.25
N SER A 4 6.93 -13.66 6.50
CA SER A 4 7.89 -13.43 7.55
C SER A 4 9.18 -14.22 7.29
N VAL A 5 10.26 -13.79 7.90
CA VAL A 5 11.53 -14.51 7.92
C VAL A 5 11.46 -15.88 8.59
N ILE A 6 10.37 -16.20 9.31
CA ILE A 6 10.19 -17.50 9.94
C ILE A 6 9.67 -18.51 8.90
N ASN A 7 10.51 -19.49 8.58
CA ASN A 7 10.15 -20.58 7.70
C ASN A 7 9.45 -21.71 8.50
N THR A 8 8.15 -21.84 8.36
CA THR A 8 7.35 -22.86 9.06
C THR A 8 7.61 -24.29 8.57
N GLU A 9 8.13 -24.48 7.36
CA GLU A 9 8.51 -25.80 6.87
C GLU A 9 9.71 -26.36 7.65
N HIS A 10 10.57 -25.47 8.19
CA HIS A 10 11.70 -25.86 9.02
C HIS A 10 11.26 -26.58 10.30
N PHE A 11 10.08 -26.29 10.83
CA PHE A 11 9.54 -26.90 12.04
C PHE A 11 9.39 -28.43 11.98
N SER A 12 9.26 -28.97 10.78
CA SER A 12 9.13 -30.41 10.54
C SER A 12 10.47 -31.12 10.28
N LYS A 13 11.58 -30.38 10.13
CA LYS A 13 12.88 -30.95 9.80
C LYS A 13 13.56 -31.56 11.03
N ALA A 14 14.45 -32.51 10.80
CA ALA A 14 15.19 -33.19 11.89
C ALA A 14 15.99 -32.22 12.77
N LYS A 15 16.48 -31.12 12.19
CA LYS A 15 17.27 -30.09 12.86
C LYS A 15 16.43 -29.02 13.56
N ALA A 16 15.08 -29.10 13.51
CA ALA A 16 14.24 -28.14 14.18
C ALA A 16 14.51 -28.08 15.69
N SER A 17 14.48 -26.88 16.26
CA SER A 17 14.66 -26.65 17.69
C SER A 17 13.47 -27.21 18.50
N ASP A 18 13.64 -27.32 19.81
CA ASP A 18 12.53 -27.74 20.69
C ASP A 18 11.40 -26.71 20.68
N THR A 19 11.71 -25.42 20.52
CA THR A 19 10.71 -24.35 20.37
C THR A 19 9.89 -24.54 19.09
N GLU A 20 10.54 -24.81 17.97
CA GLU A 20 9.89 -25.06 16.68
C GLU A 20 9.02 -26.33 16.71
N LYS A 21 9.53 -27.42 17.30
CA LYS A 21 8.77 -28.67 17.47
C LYS A 21 7.53 -28.48 18.33
N ASN A 22 7.65 -27.69 19.41
CA ASN A 22 6.53 -27.34 20.27
C ASN A 22 5.45 -26.57 19.49
N VAL A 23 5.84 -25.52 18.77
CA VAL A 23 4.94 -24.72 17.93
C VAL A 23 4.25 -25.60 16.87
N LEU A 24 4.98 -26.50 16.21
CA LEU A 24 4.40 -27.45 15.26
C LEU A 24 3.38 -28.38 15.90
N SER A 25 3.64 -28.87 17.12
CA SER A 25 2.71 -29.74 17.83
C SER A 25 1.39 -29.05 18.13
N VAL A 26 1.45 -27.80 18.63
CA VAL A 26 0.26 -26.99 18.90
C VAL A 26 -0.48 -26.68 17.60
N PHE A 27 0.24 -26.33 16.52
CA PHE A 27 -0.35 -26.12 15.19
C PHE A 27 -1.11 -27.34 14.68
N LYS A 28 -0.54 -28.54 14.72
CA LYS A 28 -1.21 -29.78 14.26
C LYS A 28 -2.51 -30.03 15.01
N SER A 29 -2.52 -29.79 16.33
CA SER A 29 -3.73 -29.91 17.14
C SER A 29 -4.79 -28.88 16.73
N ARG A 30 -4.37 -27.61 16.53
CA ARG A 30 -5.26 -26.54 16.08
C ARG A 30 -5.81 -26.80 14.68
N GLN A 31 -4.96 -27.16 13.73
CA GLN A 31 -5.37 -27.50 12.36
C GLN A 31 -6.45 -28.60 12.33
N LYS A 32 -6.28 -29.67 13.14
CA LYS A 32 -7.30 -30.71 13.25
C LYS A 32 -8.64 -30.16 13.73
N THR A 33 -8.64 -29.28 14.72
CA THR A 33 -9.85 -28.61 15.25
C THR A 33 -10.50 -27.72 14.20
N THR A 34 -9.71 -26.89 13.52
CA THR A 34 -10.16 -26.00 12.43
C THR A 34 -10.80 -26.79 11.29
N LEU A 35 -10.13 -27.84 10.78
CA LEU A 35 -10.68 -28.72 9.75
C LEU A 35 -11.99 -29.37 10.17
N GLY A 36 -12.13 -29.74 11.45
CA GLY A 36 -13.38 -30.28 12.01
C GLY A 36 -14.51 -29.26 12.00
N LYS A 37 -14.24 -28.01 12.37
CA LYS A 37 -15.22 -26.92 12.32
C LYS A 37 -15.65 -26.60 10.89
N ILE A 38 -14.70 -26.42 9.97
CA ILE A 38 -15.02 -26.20 8.55
C ILE A 38 -15.89 -27.32 7.99
N LYS A 39 -15.55 -28.56 8.30
CA LYS A 39 -16.39 -29.72 7.90
C LYS A 39 -17.81 -29.57 8.46
N GLN A 40 -17.97 -29.20 9.71
CA GLN A 40 -19.27 -28.99 10.35
C GLN A 40 -20.07 -27.90 9.63
N GLU A 41 -19.47 -26.74 9.36
CA GLU A 41 -20.12 -25.62 8.66
C GLU A 41 -20.53 -25.98 7.22
N LEU A 42 -19.74 -26.79 6.54
CA LEU A 42 -20.07 -27.30 5.21
C LEU A 42 -21.18 -28.34 5.22
N THR A 43 -21.35 -29.16 6.30
CA THR A 43 -22.24 -30.34 6.28
C THR A 43 -23.45 -30.25 7.18
N SER A 44 -23.37 -29.62 8.36
CA SER A 44 -24.35 -29.83 9.43
C SER A 44 -25.08 -28.56 9.92
N SER A 45 -24.54 -27.37 9.77
CA SER A 45 -25.12 -26.15 10.36
C SER A 45 -25.03 -24.98 9.40
N PRO A 46 -26.14 -24.58 8.78
CA PRO A 46 -26.16 -23.42 7.90
C PRO A 46 -26.33 -22.12 8.71
N GLU A 47 -25.25 -21.64 9.34
CA GLU A 47 -25.23 -20.28 9.90
C GLU A 47 -24.74 -19.27 8.87
N ALA A 48 -25.32 -18.07 8.87
CA ALA A 48 -24.88 -17.00 7.98
C ALA A 48 -23.47 -16.50 8.39
N LEU A 49 -22.61 -16.17 7.42
CA LEU A 49 -21.24 -15.75 7.68
C LEU A 49 -21.11 -14.59 8.67
N ASN A 50 -22.04 -13.63 8.63
CA ASN A 50 -22.03 -12.47 9.53
C ASN A 50 -22.33 -12.80 11.00
N THR A 51 -22.70 -14.05 11.32
CA THR A 51 -22.89 -14.53 12.70
C THR A 51 -21.69 -15.33 13.20
N MET A 52 -20.73 -15.61 12.32
CA MET A 52 -19.52 -16.37 12.62
C MET A 52 -18.41 -15.48 13.18
N SER A 53 -17.36 -16.08 13.75
CA SER A 53 -16.18 -15.35 14.18
C SER A 53 -15.33 -14.89 12.99
N ASP A 54 -14.54 -13.81 13.18
CA ASP A 54 -13.62 -13.29 12.16
C ASP A 54 -12.69 -14.39 11.61
N GLU A 55 -12.24 -15.34 12.46
CA GLU A 55 -11.41 -16.48 12.03
C GLU A 55 -12.13 -17.35 10.99
N VAL A 56 -13.39 -17.71 11.24
CA VAL A 56 -14.17 -18.53 10.31
C VAL A 56 -14.50 -17.76 9.04
N LEU A 57 -14.75 -16.45 9.16
CA LEU A 57 -14.98 -15.58 8.01
C LEU A 57 -13.73 -15.53 7.10
N ASP A 58 -12.54 -15.35 7.66
CA ASP A 58 -11.28 -15.34 6.91
C ASP A 58 -11.00 -16.71 6.27
N GLU A 59 -11.26 -17.80 7.00
CA GLU A 59 -11.12 -19.18 6.51
C GLU A 59 -12.01 -19.42 5.27
N PHE A 60 -13.30 -19.06 5.32
CA PHE A 60 -14.20 -19.22 4.18
C PHE A 60 -13.94 -18.22 3.04
N THR A 61 -13.50 -17.02 3.35
CA THR A 61 -13.05 -16.06 2.32
C THR A 61 -11.88 -16.64 1.53
N TYR A 62 -10.91 -17.23 2.23
CA TYR A 62 -9.81 -17.92 1.60
C TYR A 62 -10.26 -19.13 0.77
N ILE A 63 -11.13 -19.99 1.31
CA ILE A 63 -11.64 -21.18 0.61
C ILE A 63 -12.30 -20.80 -0.70
N ILE A 64 -13.13 -19.77 -0.72
CA ILE A 64 -13.80 -19.30 -1.96
C ILE A 64 -12.79 -18.71 -2.95
N SER A 65 -11.75 -18.01 -2.49
CA SER A 65 -10.67 -17.55 -3.37
C SER A 65 -9.91 -18.74 -3.97
N MET A 66 -9.51 -19.69 -3.16
CA MET A 66 -8.83 -20.92 -3.58
C MET A 66 -9.63 -21.70 -4.64
N LEU A 67 -10.95 -21.85 -4.45
CA LEU A 67 -11.80 -22.51 -5.43
C LEU A 67 -11.85 -21.76 -6.78
N LYS A 68 -11.77 -20.44 -6.76
CA LYS A 68 -11.69 -19.62 -7.99
C LYS A 68 -10.33 -19.75 -8.66
N ASP A 69 -9.26 -19.73 -7.89
CA ASP A 69 -7.89 -19.84 -8.39
C ASP A 69 -7.60 -21.22 -8.96
N ASP A 70 -8.16 -22.27 -8.35
CA ASP A 70 -8.14 -23.64 -8.85
C ASP A 70 -9.11 -23.88 -10.02
N GLN A 71 -9.89 -22.89 -10.44
CA GLN A 71 -10.93 -22.97 -11.47
C GLN A 71 -12.05 -23.96 -11.17
N VAL A 72 -12.20 -24.39 -9.93
CA VAL A 72 -13.34 -25.19 -9.47
C VAL A 72 -14.60 -24.34 -9.36
N LEU A 73 -14.47 -23.10 -8.90
CA LEU A 73 -15.52 -22.09 -8.95
C LEU A 73 -15.25 -21.15 -10.14
N LEU A 74 -16.09 -21.27 -11.19
CA LEU A 74 -15.91 -20.59 -12.48
C LEU A 74 -16.23 -19.09 -12.37
N LYS A 75 -15.22 -18.29 -12.07
CA LYS A 75 -15.36 -16.85 -11.81
C LYS A 75 -16.13 -16.10 -12.91
N ASN A 76 -15.93 -16.48 -14.17
CA ASN A 76 -16.54 -15.81 -15.33
C ASN A 76 -18.01 -16.18 -15.54
N GLU A 77 -18.46 -17.30 -14.95
CA GLU A 77 -19.85 -17.76 -15.04
C GLU A 77 -20.73 -17.18 -13.93
N ILE A 78 -20.12 -16.57 -12.89
CA ILE A 78 -20.84 -16.01 -11.75
C ILE A 78 -21.56 -14.73 -12.17
N ASP A 79 -22.90 -14.77 -12.15
CA ASP A 79 -23.70 -13.56 -12.28
C ASP A 79 -23.62 -12.73 -10.99
N THR A 80 -22.89 -11.63 -11.05
CA THR A 80 -22.69 -10.75 -9.89
C THR A 80 -23.95 -9.95 -9.52
N SER A 81 -24.98 -9.91 -10.37
CA SER A 81 -26.29 -9.32 -10.09
C SER A 81 -27.25 -10.29 -9.41
N ASP A 82 -26.92 -11.59 -9.38
CA ASP A 82 -27.74 -12.63 -8.77
C ASP A 82 -28.03 -12.37 -7.29
N SER A 83 -29.25 -12.63 -6.86
CA SER A 83 -29.72 -12.33 -5.51
C SER A 83 -29.02 -13.15 -4.43
N VAL A 84 -28.66 -14.42 -4.72
CA VAL A 84 -27.94 -15.30 -3.77
C VAL A 84 -26.46 -14.92 -3.71
N TYR A 85 -25.87 -14.58 -4.86
CA TYR A 85 -24.52 -14.01 -4.88
C TYR A 85 -24.45 -12.71 -4.06
N GLN A 86 -25.42 -11.81 -4.17
CA GLN A 86 -25.46 -10.58 -3.37
C GLN A 86 -25.66 -10.87 -1.87
N LYS A 87 -26.45 -11.87 -1.49
CA LYS A 87 -26.56 -12.31 -0.08
C LYS A 87 -25.24 -12.86 0.44
N TRP A 88 -24.52 -13.65 -0.37
CA TRP A 88 -23.19 -14.16 -0.04
C TRP A 88 -22.20 -13.02 0.14
N LYS A 89 -22.09 -12.11 -0.83
CA LYS A 89 -21.23 -10.93 -0.78
C LYS A 89 -21.48 -10.07 0.48
N ASN A 90 -22.72 -10.00 0.92
CA ASN A 90 -23.12 -9.29 2.13
C ASN A 90 -23.12 -10.19 3.38
N GLN A 91 -22.53 -11.39 3.31
CA GLN A 91 -22.36 -12.34 4.40
C GLN A 91 -23.68 -12.81 5.07
N LYS A 92 -24.80 -12.75 4.36
CA LYS A 92 -26.16 -13.04 4.86
C LYS A 92 -26.62 -14.48 4.69
N ILE A 93 -25.79 -15.34 4.11
CA ILE A 93 -26.06 -16.78 3.94
C ILE A 93 -24.85 -17.59 4.35
N SER A 94 -25.06 -18.89 4.57
CA SER A 94 -24.00 -19.82 4.97
C SER A 94 -23.14 -20.22 3.78
N PRO A 95 -21.90 -20.71 4.04
CA PRO A 95 -21.07 -21.32 3.01
C PRO A 95 -21.74 -22.48 2.31
N LYS A 96 -22.50 -23.30 3.06
CA LYS A 96 -23.26 -24.44 2.53
C LYS A 96 -24.30 -23.98 1.53
N GLU A 97 -25.13 -22.99 1.89
CA GLU A 97 -26.17 -22.45 0.99
C GLU A 97 -25.56 -21.88 -0.28
N TYR A 98 -24.48 -21.09 -0.15
CA TYR A 98 -23.82 -20.48 -1.31
C TYR A 98 -23.23 -21.54 -2.25
N LEU A 99 -22.44 -22.49 -1.73
CA LEU A 99 -21.80 -23.54 -2.54
C LEU A 99 -22.84 -24.50 -3.17
N SER A 100 -23.90 -24.84 -2.46
CA SER A 100 -25.00 -25.63 -3.02
C SER A 100 -25.68 -24.88 -4.16
N TYR A 101 -25.90 -23.59 -4.01
CA TYR A 101 -26.46 -22.75 -5.06
C TYR A 101 -25.52 -22.66 -6.27
N CYS A 102 -24.21 -22.51 -6.07
CA CYS A 102 -23.23 -22.50 -7.17
C CYS A 102 -23.28 -23.77 -8.01
N ILE A 103 -23.56 -24.93 -7.39
CA ILE A 103 -23.75 -26.21 -8.11
C ILE A 103 -25.00 -26.15 -8.99
N THR A 104 -26.13 -25.67 -8.44
CA THR A 104 -27.40 -25.57 -9.20
C THR A 104 -27.35 -24.60 -10.36
N GLN A 105 -26.49 -23.58 -10.27
CA GLN A 105 -26.27 -22.59 -11.33
C GLN A 105 -25.16 -22.99 -12.31
N HIS A 106 -24.59 -24.18 -12.18
CA HIS A 106 -23.43 -24.63 -12.97
C HIS A 106 -22.19 -23.73 -12.88
N TRP A 107 -22.01 -23.04 -11.76
CA TRP A 107 -20.81 -22.23 -11.48
C TRP A 107 -19.65 -23.07 -10.96
N ILE A 108 -19.86 -24.37 -10.73
CA ILE A 108 -18.81 -25.32 -10.30
C ILE A 108 -18.41 -26.18 -11.49
N ASP A 109 -17.12 -26.24 -11.77
CA ASP A 109 -16.54 -27.19 -12.71
C ASP A 109 -16.39 -28.57 -12.04
N ILE A 110 -17.32 -29.45 -12.36
CA ILE A 110 -17.36 -30.80 -11.79
C ILE A 110 -16.26 -31.72 -12.32
N SER A 111 -15.63 -31.38 -13.44
CA SER A 111 -14.50 -32.15 -14.00
C SER A 111 -13.28 -32.17 -13.07
N GLN A 112 -13.15 -31.14 -12.22
CA GLN A 112 -12.11 -31.04 -11.18
C GLN A 112 -12.41 -31.90 -9.93
N LEU A 113 -13.64 -32.40 -9.84
CA LEU A 113 -14.10 -33.19 -8.72
C LEU A 113 -14.10 -34.69 -9.12
N ASN A 114 -13.83 -35.55 -8.18
CA ASN A 114 -13.82 -36.99 -8.46
C ASN A 114 -15.23 -37.57 -8.42
N VAL A 115 -16.05 -37.24 -9.43
CA VAL A 115 -17.44 -37.68 -9.62
C VAL A 115 -17.67 -38.15 -11.04
N ASP A 116 -18.68 -39.02 -11.25
CA ASP A 116 -19.12 -39.42 -12.60
C ASP A 116 -20.01 -38.31 -13.18
N GLU A 117 -19.48 -37.56 -14.15
CA GLU A 117 -20.15 -36.41 -14.77
C GLU A 117 -21.54 -36.73 -15.35
N LYS A 118 -21.80 -38.00 -15.71
CA LYS A 118 -23.05 -38.42 -16.38
C LYS A 118 -24.17 -38.76 -15.40
N TYR A 119 -23.84 -39.15 -14.16
CA TYR A 119 -24.80 -39.76 -13.26
C TYR A 119 -24.82 -39.14 -11.86
N ALA A 120 -23.87 -38.26 -11.52
CA ALA A 120 -23.83 -37.65 -10.20
C ALA A 120 -25.01 -36.67 -9.98
N ASP A 121 -25.73 -36.84 -8.89
CA ASP A 121 -26.71 -35.88 -8.46
C ASP A 121 -26.07 -34.69 -7.70
N SER A 122 -26.85 -33.65 -7.43
CA SER A 122 -26.36 -32.44 -6.77
C SER A 122 -25.77 -32.69 -5.37
N THR A 123 -26.23 -33.74 -4.68
CA THR A 123 -25.73 -34.13 -3.34
C THR A 123 -24.37 -34.79 -3.45
N GLU A 124 -24.20 -35.68 -4.42
CA GLU A 124 -22.91 -36.34 -4.69
C GLU A 124 -21.85 -35.33 -5.13
N VAL A 125 -22.22 -34.38 -5.98
CA VAL A 125 -21.34 -33.27 -6.39
C VAL A 125 -20.95 -32.41 -5.18
N TYR A 126 -21.90 -32.06 -4.31
CA TYR A 126 -21.64 -31.29 -3.11
C TYR A 126 -20.70 -32.02 -2.14
N ASP A 127 -20.92 -33.31 -1.90
CA ASP A 127 -20.04 -34.12 -1.06
C ASP A 127 -18.63 -34.22 -1.64
N ALA A 128 -18.49 -34.34 -2.95
CA ALA A 128 -17.19 -34.35 -3.61
C ALA A 128 -16.48 -32.98 -3.47
N LEU A 129 -17.21 -31.86 -3.63
CA LEU A 129 -16.70 -30.52 -3.40
C LEU A 129 -16.21 -30.34 -1.96
N CYS A 130 -16.98 -30.78 -0.96
CA CYS A 130 -16.54 -30.73 0.44
C CYS A 130 -15.26 -31.55 0.69
N LYS A 131 -15.16 -32.76 0.09
CA LYS A 131 -13.93 -33.57 0.17
C LYS A 131 -12.73 -32.88 -0.49
N TYR A 132 -12.95 -32.25 -1.65
CA TYR A 132 -11.94 -31.49 -2.36
C TYR A 132 -11.41 -30.34 -1.48
N ILE A 133 -12.30 -29.49 -0.94
CA ILE A 133 -11.97 -28.38 -0.05
C ILE A 133 -11.11 -28.88 1.12
N LEU A 134 -11.61 -29.86 1.89
CA LEU A 134 -10.91 -30.35 3.07
C LEU A 134 -9.54 -30.98 2.76
N LYS A 135 -9.41 -31.65 1.61
CA LYS A 135 -8.14 -32.21 1.15
C LYS A 135 -7.13 -31.11 0.81
N LYS A 136 -7.57 -30.07 0.08
CA LYS A 136 -6.72 -28.94 -0.33
C LYS A 136 -6.23 -28.14 0.87
N ILE A 137 -7.12 -27.62 1.70
CA ILE A 137 -6.75 -26.74 2.82
C ILE A 137 -5.89 -27.46 3.88
N LYS A 138 -5.93 -28.78 3.95
CA LYS A 138 -5.11 -29.57 4.88
C LYS A 138 -3.60 -29.44 4.61
N THR A 139 -3.21 -29.27 3.35
CA THR A 139 -1.81 -29.19 2.93
C THR A 139 -1.44 -27.81 2.40
N ASP A 140 -2.38 -26.90 2.37
CA ASP A 140 -2.21 -25.56 1.85
C ASP A 140 -1.42 -24.69 2.82
N THR A 141 -0.33 -24.09 2.33
CA THR A 141 0.55 -23.24 3.13
C THR A 141 -0.08 -21.87 3.43
N GLU A 142 -0.83 -21.29 2.50
CA GLU A 142 -1.50 -20.02 2.71
C GLU A 142 -2.64 -20.16 3.73
N PHE A 143 -3.42 -21.23 3.63
CA PHE A 143 -4.43 -21.55 4.64
C PHE A 143 -3.79 -21.78 6.03
N SER A 144 -2.67 -22.47 6.09
CA SER A 144 -1.91 -22.67 7.33
C SER A 144 -1.47 -21.33 7.96
N LYS A 145 -1.18 -20.29 7.15
CA LYS A 145 -0.84 -18.95 7.65
C LYS A 145 -2.00 -18.30 8.39
N ILE A 146 -3.24 -18.49 7.93
CA ILE A 146 -4.45 -18.00 8.62
C ILE A 146 -4.53 -18.65 10.01
N ILE A 147 -4.36 -19.97 10.10
CA ILE A 147 -4.37 -20.69 11.38
C ILE A 147 -3.28 -20.12 12.31
N TYR A 148 -2.04 -19.98 11.83
CA TYR A 148 -0.94 -19.42 12.63
C TYR A 148 -1.22 -18.00 13.10
N GLN A 149 -1.83 -17.16 12.26
CA GLN A 149 -2.20 -15.79 12.62
C GLN A 149 -3.14 -15.76 13.83
N TYR A 150 -4.20 -16.59 13.81
CA TYR A 150 -5.14 -16.65 14.92
C TYR A 150 -4.55 -17.32 16.16
N MET A 151 -3.65 -18.29 16.01
CA MET A 151 -2.90 -18.88 17.14
C MET A 151 -2.02 -17.83 17.85
N ILE A 152 -1.37 -16.93 17.10
CA ILE A 152 -0.56 -15.85 17.66
C ILE A 152 -1.47 -14.82 18.35
N THR A 153 -2.53 -14.39 17.68
CA THR A 153 -3.49 -13.40 18.22
C THR A 153 -4.13 -13.88 19.53
N ARG A 154 -4.38 -15.18 19.65
CA ARG A 154 -4.95 -15.81 20.86
C ARG A 154 -3.91 -16.19 21.91
N GLY A 155 -2.62 -15.99 21.62
CA GLY A 155 -1.53 -16.34 22.53
C GLY A 155 -1.24 -17.84 22.65
N GLU A 156 -1.78 -18.69 21.76
CA GLU A 156 -1.45 -20.11 21.66
C GLU A 156 0.01 -20.31 21.23
N ILE A 157 0.54 -19.38 20.47
CA ILE A 157 1.97 -19.20 20.17
C ILE A 157 2.39 -17.86 20.80
N SER A 158 3.30 -17.93 21.75
CA SER A 158 3.73 -16.73 22.45
C SER A 158 4.70 -15.89 21.62
N PRO A 159 4.69 -14.55 21.74
CA PRO A 159 5.68 -13.69 21.09
C PRO A 159 7.14 -14.06 21.44
N ARG A 160 7.37 -14.61 22.63
CA ARG A 160 8.69 -15.09 23.06
C ARG A 160 9.18 -16.25 22.23
N GLN A 161 8.31 -17.25 21.95
CA GLN A 161 8.65 -18.37 21.09
C GLN A 161 9.05 -17.87 19.69
N LEU A 162 8.32 -16.90 19.13
CA LEU A 162 8.66 -16.33 17.82
C LEU A 162 10.04 -15.65 17.84
N CYS A 163 10.34 -14.86 18.89
CA CYS A 163 11.66 -14.23 19.03
C CYS A 163 12.81 -15.26 19.13
N LEU A 164 12.59 -16.39 19.81
CA LEU A 164 13.59 -17.45 19.90
C LEU A 164 13.82 -18.17 18.57
N ILE A 165 12.74 -18.39 17.81
CA ILE A 165 12.81 -19.01 16.47
C ILE A 165 13.64 -18.16 15.49
N LEU A 166 13.68 -16.84 15.63
CA LEU A 166 14.53 -15.97 14.80
C LEU A 166 16.01 -16.31 14.95
N PHE A 167 16.45 -16.67 16.17
CA PHE A 167 17.80 -17.17 16.41
C PHE A 167 17.97 -18.62 15.94
N ASP A 168 16.99 -19.47 16.21
CA ASP A 168 17.02 -20.90 15.86
C ASP A 168 17.16 -21.11 14.35
N GLN A 169 16.57 -20.22 13.53
CA GLN A 169 16.64 -20.25 12.06
C GLN A 169 17.76 -19.39 11.47
N GLY A 170 18.61 -18.78 12.29
CA GLY A 170 19.72 -17.95 11.82
C GLY A 170 19.30 -16.65 11.13
N VAL A 171 18.07 -16.17 11.38
CA VAL A 171 17.61 -14.86 10.92
C VAL A 171 18.35 -13.75 11.65
N LEU A 172 18.69 -13.99 12.89
CA LEU A 172 19.52 -13.15 13.73
C LEU A 172 20.75 -13.94 14.17
N ASP A 173 21.90 -13.27 14.24
CA ASP A 173 23.11 -13.84 14.81
C ASP A 173 22.86 -14.27 16.25
N TYR A 174 23.27 -15.48 16.58
CA TYR A 174 23.03 -16.07 17.89
C TYR A 174 23.79 -15.32 18.98
N ASP A 175 23.04 -14.88 20.01
CA ASP A 175 23.60 -14.19 21.17
C ASP A 175 23.05 -14.80 22.46
N ASP A 176 23.89 -15.57 23.16
CA ASP A 176 23.54 -16.27 24.40
C ASP A 176 22.94 -15.34 25.47
N ALA A 177 23.49 -14.13 25.61
CA ALA A 177 23.04 -13.17 26.63
C ALA A 177 21.60 -12.71 26.35
N THR A 178 21.29 -12.40 25.09
CA THR A 178 19.95 -11.97 24.66
C THR A 178 18.96 -13.12 24.70
N VAL A 179 19.33 -14.31 24.22
CA VAL A 179 18.51 -15.51 24.27
C VAL A 179 18.14 -15.87 25.71
N ASN A 180 19.09 -15.83 26.65
CA ASN A 180 18.84 -16.08 28.06
C ASN A 180 17.91 -15.02 28.68
N LYS A 181 18.05 -13.74 28.34
CA LYS A 181 17.14 -12.67 28.79
C LYS A 181 15.72 -12.86 28.26
N LEU A 182 15.57 -13.33 27.02
CA LEU A 182 14.25 -13.69 26.47
C LEU A 182 13.68 -14.89 27.20
N LYS A 183 14.46 -15.96 27.42
CA LYS A 183 13.99 -17.19 28.09
C LYS A 183 13.55 -16.92 29.53
N ASN A 184 14.30 -16.16 30.30
CA ASN A 184 13.99 -15.88 31.70
C ASN A 184 13.02 -14.71 31.91
N GLY A 185 12.61 -14.01 30.83
CA GLY A 185 11.65 -12.94 30.87
C GLY A 185 12.18 -11.56 31.29
N SER A 186 13.51 -11.40 31.49
CA SER A 186 14.11 -10.09 31.81
C SER A 186 14.18 -9.15 30.60
N LEU A 187 13.94 -9.65 29.37
CA LEU A 187 13.76 -8.86 28.17
C LEU A 187 12.39 -9.19 27.56
N SER A 188 11.57 -8.15 27.36
CA SER A 188 10.27 -8.35 26.74
C SER A 188 10.43 -8.60 25.22
N PRO A 189 9.58 -9.45 24.60
CA PRO A 189 9.57 -9.64 23.15
C PRO A 189 9.39 -8.32 22.38
N ARG A 190 8.57 -7.41 22.89
CA ARG A 190 8.34 -6.11 22.28
C ARG A 190 9.61 -5.27 22.24
N ASP A 191 10.29 -5.11 23.38
CA ASP A 191 11.50 -4.29 23.45
C ASP A 191 12.63 -4.91 22.62
N PHE A 192 12.73 -6.23 22.61
CA PHE A 192 13.62 -6.96 21.74
C PHE A 192 13.40 -6.65 20.27
N LEU A 193 12.15 -6.84 19.77
CA LEU A 193 11.82 -6.59 18.36
C LEU A 193 11.98 -5.13 17.98
N MET A 194 11.56 -4.20 18.83
CA MET A 194 11.72 -2.77 18.59
C MET A 194 13.20 -2.38 18.44
N LYS A 195 14.08 -2.96 19.27
CA LYS A 195 15.52 -2.73 19.18
C LYS A 195 16.09 -3.30 17.88
N LYS A 196 15.68 -4.50 17.47
CA LYS A 196 16.11 -5.14 16.22
C LYS A 196 15.64 -4.37 14.97
N ILE A 197 14.42 -3.84 14.99
CA ILE A 197 13.90 -2.96 13.94
C ILE A 197 14.66 -1.63 13.91
N TYR A 198 14.86 -1.00 15.06
CA TYR A 198 15.61 0.27 15.17
C TYR A 198 17.04 0.16 14.65
N ASN A 199 17.70 -0.96 14.91
CA ASN A 199 19.04 -1.25 14.41
C ASN A 199 19.09 -1.75 12.96
N ILE A 200 17.93 -1.86 12.29
CA ILE A 200 17.81 -2.36 10.90
C ILE A 200 18.27 -3.83 10.76
N GLU A 201 18.21 -4.61 11.85
CA GLU A 201 18.53 -6.03 11.82
C GLU A 201 17.34 -6.88 11.32
N ILE A 202 16.11 -6.39 11.50
CA ILE A 202 14.87 -6.96 10.98
C ILE A 202 13.98 -5.82 10.50
N THR A 203 13.35 -5.97 9.34
CA THR A 203 12.33 -5.02 8.85
C THR A 203 10.95 -5.35 9.40
N PRO A 204 10.03 -4.38 9.55
CA PRO A 204 8.64 -4.65 9.89
C PRO A 204 7.96 -5.64 8.93
N ALA A 205 8.24 -5.54 7.62
CA ALA A 205 7.70 -6.46 6.60
C ALA A 205 8.11 -7.91 6.85
N GLN A 206 9.35 -8.16 7.27
CA GLN A 206 9.84 -9.49 7.62
C GLN A 206 9.12 -10.10 8.84
N LEU A 207 8.57 -9.28 9.72
CA LEU A 207 7.75 -9.72 10.86
C LEU A 207 6.28 -9.93 10.50
N ALA A 208 5.94 -9.95 9.22
CA ALA A 208 4.56 -10.02 8.71
C ALA A 208 3.67 -8.84 9.18
N LEU A 209 4.30 -7.74 9.57
CA LEU A 209 3.62 -6.47 9.72
C LEU A 209 3.35 -5.87 8.34
N GLU A 210 2.38 -4.98 8.25
CA GLU A 210 2.11 -4.29 6.99
C GLU A 210 3.38 -3.59 6.51
N PRO A 211 3.84 -3.81 5.27
CA PRO A 211 5.10 -3.28 4.81
C PRO A 211 5.01 -1.75 4.71
N CYS A 212 5.76 -1.08 5.57
CA CYS A 212 5.97 0.36 5.42
C CYS A 212 6.98 0.60 4.31
N THR A 213 6.60 1.38 3.33
CA THR A 213 7.47 1.81 2.24
C THR A 213 7.57 3.33 2.22
N GLY A 214 8.66 3.85 1.70
CA GLY A 214 8.85 5.28 1.64
C GLY A 214 10.02 5.68 0.76
N SER A 215 10.10 6.97 0.50
CA SER A 215 11.24 7.55 -0.23
C SER A 215 11.51 8.97 0.23
N CYS A 216 12.76 9.39 0.02
CA CYS A 216 13.19 10.76 0.30
C CYS A 216 14.09 11.23 -0.84
N VAL A 217 13.87 12.45 -1.30
CA VAL A 217 14.73 13.14 -2.28
C VAL A 217 15.13 14.47 -1.70
N VAL A 218 16.42 14.71 -1.64
CA VAL A 218 17.00 15.99 -1.18
C VAL A 218 17.71 16.66 -2.33
N THR A 219 17.31 17.88 -2.64
CA THR A 219 17.87 18.70 -3.73
C THR A 219 18.40 20.01 -3.22
N ASP A 220 19.39 20.52 -3.91
CA ASP A 220 19.93 21.86 -3.70
C ASP A 220 19.10 22.84 -4.56
N GLU A 221 18.43 23.79 -3.93
CA GLU A 221 17.53 24.72 -4.64
C GLU A 221 18.27 25.71 -5.55
N LYS A 222 19.57 25.94 -5.32
CA LYS A 222 20.37 26.89 -6.14
C LYS A 222 20.94 26.23 -7.38
N THR A 223 21.22 24.93 -7.32
CA THR A 223 21.93 24.23 -8.39
C THR A 223 21.08 23.18 -9.09
N GLY A 224 19.97 22.74 -8.48
CA GLY A 224 19.15 21.62 -8.96
C GLY A 224 19.81 20.26 -8.77
N GLU A 225 20.96 20.19 -8.06
CA GLU A 225 21.66 18.94 -7.79
C GLU A 225 20.92 18.06 -6.79
N ILE A 226 20.76 16.79 -7.09
CA ILE A 226 20.24 15.79 -6.14
C ILE A 226 21.34 15.43 -5.16
N ARG A 227 21.16 15.78 -3.89
CA ARG A 227 22.09 15.48 -2.81
C ARG A 227 21.88 14.12 -2.20
N ALA A 228 20.63 13.63 -2.19
CA ALA A 228 20.28 12.29 -1.76
C ALA A 228 18.98 11.84 -2.42
N MET A 229 18.92 10.56 -2.74
CA MET A 229 17.71 9.87 -3.20
C MET A 229 17.65 8.51 -2.54
N VAL A 230 16.63 8.27 -1.73
CA VAL A 230 16.49 7.06 -0.91
C VAL A 230 15.16 6.40 -1.17
N SER A 231 15.19 5.08 -1.33
CA SER A 231 14.01 4.20 -1.32
C SER A 231 14.07 3.27 -0.12
N TYR A 232 12.96 3.06 0.56
CA TYR A 232 12.83 2.11 1.65
C TYR A 232 11.65 1.16 1.40
N PRO A 233 11.79 -0.15 1.63
CA PRO A 233 13.05 -0.82 1.95
C PRO A 233 14.03 -0.84 0.78
N GLY A 234 15.31 -0.90 1.10
CA GLY A 234 16.39 -1.11 0.14
C GLY A 234 16.78 -2.59 0.04
N TYR A 235 17.84 -2.87 -0.70
CA TYR A 235 18.44 -4.19 -0.83
C TYR A 235 19.97 -4.08 -0.88
N ASP A 236 20.65 -5.19 -0.58
CA ASP A 236 22.11 -5.26 -0.68
C ASP A 236 22.55 -5.47 -2.13
N SER A 237 22.98 -4.38 -2.78
CA SER A 237 23.43 -4.43 -4.18
C SER A 237 24.72 -5.25 -4.37
N ASN A 238 25.54 -5.48 -3.32
CA ASN A 238 26.74 -6.31 -3.43
C ASN A 238 26.39 -7.78 -3.73
N LYS A 239 25.25 -8.27 -3.25
CA LYS A 239 24.77 -9.62 -3.55
C LYS A 239 24.28 -9.80 -4.99
N LEU A 240 24.07 -8.69 -5.70
CA LEU A 240 23.61 -8.67 -7.09
C LEU A 240 24.72 -8.24 -8.06
N ALA A 241 25.85 -7.74 -7.56
CA ALA A 241 27.00 -7.32 -8.34
C ALA A 241 27.98 -8.48 -8.57
N ASN A 242 28.64 -8.52 -9.73
CA ASN A 242 29.69 -9.51 -10.09
C ASN A 242 29.24 -10.99 -10.06
N GLY A 243 27.97 -11.26 -10.02
CA GLY A 243 27.34 -12.58 -9.93
C GLY A 243 26.09 -12.48 -9.06
N VAL A 244 24.94 -12.79 -9.65
CA VAL A 244 23.66 -12.66 -8.93
C VAL A 244 23.50 -13.82 -7.96
N ASP A 245 23.35 -13.53 -6.67
CA ASP A 245 22.85 -14.47 -5.69
C ASP A 245 21.36 -14.76 -6.01
N SER A 246 21.12 -15.90 -6.65
CA SER A 246 19.79 -16.26 -7.18
C SER A 246 18.75 -16.47 -6.07
N GLU A 247 19.15 -16.98 -4.90
CA GLU A 247 18.25 -17.19 -3.77
C GLU A 247 17.85 -15.83 -3.16
N TYR A 248 18.83 -14.95 -2.98
CA TYR A 248 18.57 -13.59 -2.52
C TYR A 248 17.70 -12.80 -3.49
N PHE A 249 17.99 -12.87 -4.81
CA PHE A 249 17.17 -12.20 -5.81
C PHE A 249 15.72 -12.70 -5.82
N ALA A 250 15.53 -14.03 -5.73
CA ALA A 250 14.19 -14.62 -5.62
C ALA A 250 13.47 -14.13 -4.35
N SER A 251 14.17 -14.00 -3.21
CA SER A 251 13.57 -13.46 -1.99
C SER A 251 13.09 -12.03 -2.16
N LEU A 252 13.86 -11.17 -2.85
CA LEU A 252 13.46 -9.79 -3.15
C LEU A 252 12.24 -9.70 -4.07
N GLN A 253 12.12 -10.62 -5.04
CA GLN A 253 10.96 -10.66 -5.95
C GLN A 253 9.66 -11.06 -5.23
N HIS A 254 9.74 -11.87 -4.19
CA HIS A 254 8.59 -12.34 -3.41
C HIS A 254 8.28 -11.45 -2.19
N ASP A 255 9.13 -10.48 -1.89
CA ASP A 255 8.90 -9.56 -0.77
C ASP A 255 7.76 -8.58 -1.10
N LYS A 256 6.70 -8.60 -0.26
CA LYS A 256 5.52 -7.73 -0.42
C LYS A 256 5.85 -6.23 -0.34
N SER A 257 6.96 -5.86 0.26
CA SER A 257 7.43 -4.48 0.28
C SER A 257 8.09 -4.04 -1.02
N SER A 258 8.21 -4.94 -2.01
CA SER A 258 8.76 -4.65 -3.35
C SER A 258 10.09 -3.88 -3.31
N PRO A 259 11.15 -4.39 -2.65
CA PRO A 259 12.40 -3.65 -2.45
C PRO A 259 13.15 -3.35 -3.74
N LEU A 260 12.83 -4.04 -4.85
CA LEU A 260 13.37 -3.76 -6.18
C LEU A 260 12.74 -2.54 -6.86
N LEU A 261 11.59 -2.04 -6.34
CA LEU A 261 10.96 -0.83 -6.86
C LEU A 261 11.69 0.41 -6.30
N ASN A 262 12.09 1.32 -7.20
CA ASN A 262 12.58 2.62 -6.76
C ASN A 262 11.40 3.52 -6.38
N TYR A 263 11.07 3.57 -5.09
CA TYR A 263 9.95 4.36 -4.57
C TYR A 263 10.08 5.86 -4.83
N ALA A 264 11.30 6.38 -4.95
CA ALA A 264 11.50 7.80 -5.21
C ALA A 264 11.09 8.21 -6.63
N THR A 265 11.32 7.32 -7.61
CA THR A 265 11.14 7.65 -9.02
C THR A 265 9.97 6.93 -9.68
N GLN A 266 9.51 5.80 -9.13
CA GLN A 266 8.53 4.95 -9.79
C GLN A 266 7.18 4.87 -9.08
N GLN A 267 7.14 4.93 -7.74
CA GLN A 267 5.88 4.95 -7.02
C GLN A 267 5.24 6.34 -7.09
N LYS A 268 3.93 6.35 -7.33
CA LYS A 268 3.13 7.56 -7.35
C LYS A 268 2.12 7.55 -6.21
N THR A 269 1.84 8.73 -5.67
CA THR A 269 0.85 8.93 -4.61
C THR A 269 0.21 10.31 -4.74
N ALA A 270 -0.98 10.47 -4.16
CA ALA A 270 -1.61 11.77 -4.06
C ALA A 270 -0.74 12.72 -3.22
N PRO A 271 -0.43 13.93 -3.70
CA PRO A 271 0.47 14.86 -3.02
C PRO A 271 -0.15 15.44 -1.73
N GLY A 272 -1.48 15.44 -1.63
CA GLY A 272 -2.19 16.10 -0.54
C GLY A 272 -1.84 17.58 -0.42
N SER A 273 -1.74 18.08 0.79
CA SER A 273 -1.54 19.51 1.07
C SER A 273 -0.27 20.13 0.48
N THR A 274 0.71 19.34 0.07
CA THR A 274 1.89 19.89 -0.63
C THR A 274 1.51 20.54 -1.97
N PHE A 275 0.40 20.13 -2.59
CA PHE A 275 -0.11 20.68 -3.83
C PHE A 275 -0.73 22.09 -3.67
N LYS A 276 -1.02 22.51 -2.45
CA LYS A 276 -1.68 23.79 -2.18
C LYS A 276 -0.91 25.01 -2.68
N LEU A 277 0.42 24.90 -2.83
CA LEU A 277 1.21 25.98 -3.45
C LEU A 277 0.91 26.14 -4.95
N VAL A 278 0.64 25.04 -5.68
CA VAL A 278 0.14 25.13 -7.08
C VAL A 278 -1.20 25.85 -7.12
N SER A 279 -2.10 25.50 -6.20
CA SER A 279 -3.44 26.11 -6.14
C SER A 279 -3.38 27.60 -5.72
N ALA A 280 -2.47 27.95 -4.80
CA ALA A 280 -2.22 29.35 -4.44
C ALA A 280 -1.70 30.15 -5.64
N THR A 281 -0.69 29.61 -6.35
CA THR A 281 -0.16 30.21 -7.57
C THR A 281 -1.26 30.42 -8.61
N ALA A 282 -2.06 29.40 -8.90
CA ALA A 282 -3.19 29.48 -9.81
C ALA A 282 -4.20 30.56 -9.36
N GLY A 283 -4.54 30.56 -8.08
CA GLY A 283 -5.49 31.52 -7.51
C GLY A 283 -5.03 32.98 -7.63
N LEU A 284 -3.76 33.25 -7.33
CA LEU A 284 -3.15 34.56 -7.40
C LEU A 284 -2.95 35.02 -8.86
N ALA A 285 -2.36 34.20 -9.71
CA ALA A 285 -2.09 34.52 -11.11
C ALA A 285 -3.37 34.73 -11.92
N GLU A 286 -4.42 33.96 -11.64
CA GLU A 286 -5.73 34.12 -12.29
C GLU A 286 -6.60 35.20 -11.63
N ASN A 287 -6.10 35.87 -10.58
CA ASN A 287 -6.84 36.91 -9.84
C ASN A 287 -8.20 36.44 -9.29
N VAL A 288 -8.33 35.16 -8.90
CA VAL A 288 -9.50 34.63 -8.18
C VAL A 288 -9.35 34.79 -6.68
N ILE A 289 -8.13 35.00 -6.20
CA ILE A 289 -7.78 35.48 -4.87
C ILE A 289 -6.69 36.56 -4.96
N THR A 290 -6.60 37.38 -3.92
CA THR A 290 -5.48 38.32 -3.68
C THR A 290 -4.77 37.93 -2.38
N THR A 291 -3.60 38.52 -2.13
CA THR A 291 -2.85 38.28 -0.87
C THR A 291 -3.58 38.83 0.37
N SER A 292 -4.53 39.74 0.20
CA SER A 292 -5.32 40.35 1.26
C SER A 292 -6.72 39.75 1.46
N ASP A 293 -7.17 38.88 0.53
CA ASP A 293 -8.47 38.25 0.64
C ASP A 293 -8.51 37.35 1.91
N GLN A 294 -9.61 37.48 2.66
CA GLN A 294 -9.88 36.63 3.80
C GLN A 294 -11.05 35.68 3.50
N ILE A 295 -10.84 34.39 3.66
CA ILE A 295 -11.85 33.36 3.47
C ILE A 295 -12.13 32.68 4.84
N ARG A 296 -13.42 32.59 5.17
CA ARG A 296 -13.83 32.00 6.45
C ARG A 296 -13.85 30.46 6.38
N CYS A 297 -12.99 29.83 7.15
CA CYS A 297 -13.07 28.39 7.41
C CYS A 297 -14.04 28.12 8.56
N THR A 298 -15.10 27.37 8.30
CA THR A 298 -16.08 26.91 9.29
C THR A 298 -15.88 25.44 9.66
N GLY A 299 -14.77 24.83 9.20
CA GLY A 299 -14.53 23.40 9.37
C GLY A 299 -15.19 22.52 8.29
N ILE A 300 -16.20 23.05 7.59
CA ILE A 300 -16.92 22.36 6.49
C ILE A 300 -17.04 23.34 5.31
N TYR A 301 -16.86 22.84 4.11
CA TYR A 301 -17.11 23.60 2.88
C TYR A 301 -18.53 23.27 2.38
N ASN A 302 -19.41 24.27 2.35
CA ASN A 302 -20.84 24.07 2.10
C ASN A 302 -21.29 24.32 0.64
N ASP A 303 -20.40 24.86 -0.21
CA ASP A 303 -20.76 25.32 -1.56
C ASP A 303 -20.86 24.19 -2.60
N ILE A 304 -20.57 22.95 -2.19
CA ILE A 304 -20.76 21.74 -3.00
C ILE A 304 -21.53 20.65 -2.23
N SER A 305 -22.20 19.76 -2.97
CA SER A 305 -23.16 18.81 -2.41
C SER A 305 -22.60 17.85 -1.39
N ASN A 306 -21.35 17.38 -1.57
CA ASN A 306 -20.69 16.42 -0.68
C ASN A 306 -20.08 17.07 0.59
N LYS A 307 -20.13 18.40 0.71
CA LYS A 307 -19.71 19.17 1.90
C LYS A 307 -18.40 18.68 2.53
N PRO A 308 -17.27 18.71 1.82
CA PRO A 308 -16.02 18.17 2.32
C PRO A 308 -15.53 18.94 3.57
N LYS A 309 -14.87 18.20 4.47
CA LYS A 309 -14.41 18.75 5.76
C LYS A 309 -12.98 19.24 5.69
N CYS A 310 -12.69 20.31 6.43
CA CYS A 310 -11.32 20.65 6.76
C CYS A 310 -10.76 19.62 7.74
N TRP A 311 -9.44 19.46 7.76
CA TRP A 311 -8.79 18.50 8.65
C TRP A 311 -9.03 18.83 10.15
N ILE A 312 -9.25 20.10 10.47
CA ILE A 312 -9.48 20.57 11.86
C ILE A 312 -10.92 20.31 12.35
N TYR A 313 -11.85 19.88 11.46
CA TYR A 313 -13.23 19.62 11.85
C TYR A 313 -13.32 18.67 13.07
N PRO A 314 -14.18 18.93 14.11
CA PRO A 314 -15.27 19.92 14.16
C PRO A 314 -14.86 21.37 14.49
N GLY A 315 -13.58 21.67 14.70
CA GLY A 315 -13.07 23.01 14.84
C GLY A 315 -13.05 23.78 13.52
N SER A 316 -12.51 25.01 13.55
CA SER A 316 -12.36 25.89 12.39
C SER A 316 -11.10 26.74 12.54
N HIS A 317 -10.50 27.17 11.40
CA HIS A 317 -9.37 28.13 11.40
C HIS A 317 -9.88 29.60 11.57
N GLY A 318 -11.13 29.86 11.28
CA GLY A 318 -11.65 31.22 11.30
C GLY A 318 -11.43 31.94 9.95
N LEU A 319 -11.00 33.18 9.99
CA LEU A 319 -10.65 33.95 8.78
C LEU A 319 -9.16 33.76 8.47
N ASP A 320 -8.89 33.24 7.30
CA ASP A 320 -7.53 33.01 6.79
C ASP A 320 -7.31 33.83 5.51
N ASN A 321 -6.16 34.48 5.38
CA ASN A 321 -5.61 34.89 4.07
C ASN A 321 -4.78 33.73 3.46
N VAL A 322 -4.20 33.91 2.28
CA VAL A 322 -3.46 32.86 1.59
C VAL A 322 -2.23 32.37 2.40
N PHE A 323 -1.54 33.26 3.12
CA PHE A 323 -0.38 32.89 3.93
C PHE A 323 -0.78 32.04 5.14
N GLU A 324 -1.84 32.46 5.83
CA GLU A 324 -2.40 31.73 6.96
C GLU A 324 -2.95 30.37 6.51
N ALA A 325 -3.65 30.33 5.38
CA ALA A 325 -4.20 29.11 4.82
C ALA A 325 -3.13 28.10 4.40
N ILE A 326 -1.96 28.55 3.92
CA ILE A 326 -0.81 27.68 3.64
C ILE A 326 -0.19 27.19 4.97
N ARG A 327 0.07 28.11 5.92
CA ARG A 327 0.64 27.77 7.24
C ARG A 327 -0.20 26.75 7.98
N ASP A 328 -1.51 26.95 8.03
CA ASP A 328 -2.46 26.15 8.79
C ASP A 328 -3.02 24.98 7.97
N SER A 329 -2.59 24.89 6.70
CA SER A 329 -3.06 23.87 5.74
C SER A 329 -4.58 23.80 5.63
N CYS A 330 -5.25 24.97 5.54
CA CYS A 330 -6.70 25.09 5.54
C CYS A 330 -7.33 24.53 4.27
N ASN A 331 -8.06 23.42 4.36
CA ASN A 331 -8.72 22.83 3.20
C ASN A 331 -9.86 23.71 2.68
N VAL A 332 -10.66 24.35 3.56
CA VAL A 332 -11.79 25.18 3.14
C VAL A 332 -11.33 26.37 2.28
N PHE A 333 -10.19 26.98 2.63
CA PHE A 333 -9.61 28.04 1.79
C PHE A 333 -9.34 27.51 0.36
N PHE A 334 -8.64 26.38 0.23
CA PHE A 334 -8.27 25.85 -1.07
C PHE A 334 -9.43 25.19 -1.82
N TYR A 335 -10.46 24.68 -1.15
CA TYR A 335 -11.73 24.33 -1.80
C TYR A 335 -12.36 25.55 -2.46
N THR A 336 -12.33 26.71 -1.75
CA THR A 336 -12.83 27.97 -2.31
C THR A 336 -12.01 28.41 -3.52
N VAL A 337 -10.68 28.27 -3.49
CA VAL A 337 -9.81 28.57 -4.64
C VAL A 337 -10.19 27.67 -5.83
N GLY A 338 -10.29 26.35 -5.65
CA GLY A 338 -10.68 25.42 -6.71
C GLY A 338 -12.06 25.73 -7.30
N ASN A 339 -13.03 26.09 -6.46
CA ASN A 339 -14.36 26.51 -6.88
C ASN A 339 -14.32 27.81 -7.70
N ARG A 340 -13.58 28.83 -7.24
CA ARG A 340 -13.42 30.10 -7.96
C ARG A 340 -12.71 29.95 -9.31
N LEU A 341 -11.71 29.05 -9.39
CA LEU A 341 -11.06 28.68 -10.66
C LEU A 341 -12.07 28.04 -11.63
N ALA A 342 -12.94 27.17 -11.12
CA ALA A 342 -13.99 26.54 -11.93
C ALA A 342 -15.02 27.56 -12.46
N GLN A 343 -15.22 28.68 -11.80
CA GLN A 343 -16.15 29.76 -12.19
C GLN A 343 -15.51 30.83 -13.06
N LYS A 344 -14.16 30.88 -13.14
CA LYS A 344 -13.39 32.02 -13.72
C LYS A 344 -13.81 32.41 -15.13
N LYS A 345 -14.06 31.48 -16.04
CA LYS A 345 -14.35 31.76 -17.45
C LYS A 345 -15.78 32.22 -17.71
N THR A 346 -16.75 31.69 -16.97
CA THR A 346 -18.18 31.82 -17.31
C THR A 346 -19.02 32.47 -16.22
N GLY A 347 -18.47 32.68 -15.03
CA GLY A 347 -19.21 33.08 -13.83
C GLY A 347 -20.03 31.94 -13.20
N SER A 348 -20.14 30.81 -13.90
CA SER A 348 -20.81 29.59 -13.41
C SER A 348 -19.79 28.49 -13.23
N TYR A 349 -20.05 27.59 -12.25
CA TYR A 349 -19.18 26.45 -11.98
C TYR A 349 -19.11 25.48 -13.18
N ASN A 350 -17.89 25.16 -13.58
CA ASN A 350 -17.59 24.18 -14.62
C ASN A 350 -16.27 23.47 -14.30
N ASP A 351 -16.33 22.14 -14.13
CA ASP A 351 -15.18 21.31 -13.76
C ASP A 351 -14.00 21.48 -14.74
N ALA A 352 -14.25 21.43 -16.04
CA ALA A 352 -13.22 21.51 -17.06
C ALA A 352 -12.44 22.84 -16.97
N ASN A 353 -13.12 23.96 -16.72
CA ASN A 353 -12.45 25.26 -16.56
C ASN A 353 -11.50 25.29 -15.36
N GLY A 354 -11.93 24.71 -14.22
CA GLY A 354 -11.11 24.65 -13.01
C GLY A 354 -9.91 23.73 -13.19
N ILE A 355 -10.14 22.56 -13.80
CA ILE A 355 -9.10 21.58 -14.10
C ILE A 355 -8.08 22.12 -15.09
N ASP A 356 -8.50 22.76 -16.20
CA ASP A 356 -7.59 23.40 -17.17
C ASP A 356 -6.61 24.37 -16.48
N LEU A 357 -7.14 25.19 -15.55
CA LEU A 357 -6.30 26.17 -14.84
C LEU A 357 -5.36 25.46 -13.84
N ILE A 358 -5.82 24.47 -13.09
CA ILE A 358 -4.97 23.68 -12.19
C ILE A 358 -3.87 22.98 -12.98
N GLN A 359 -4.20 22.34 -14.10
CA GLN A 359 -3.24 21.68 -14.98
C GLN A 359 -2.22 22.66 -15.56
N LYS A 360 -2.64 23.85 -15.97
CA LYS A 360 -1.76 24.93 -16.48
C LYS A 360 -0.65 25.25 -15.47
N TYR A 361 -0.99 25.49 -14.21
CA TYR A 361 0.00 25.83 -13.18
C TYR A 361 0.80 24.63 -12.68
N ALA A 362 0.21 23.45 -12.64
CA ALA A 362 0.95 22.21 -12.40
C ALA A 362 1.99 21.93 -13.50
N HIS A 363 1.67 22.25 -14.77
CA HIS A 363 2.59 22.14 -15.91
C HIS A 363 3.78 23.10 -15.77
N ILE A 364 3.54 24.34 -15.37
CA ILE A 364 4.61 25.34 -15.14
C ILE A 364 5.63 24.79 -14.15
N TYR A 365 5.17 24.13 -13.07
CA TYR A 365 6.03 23.48 -12.11
C TYR A 365 6.54 22.09 -12.55
N GLY A 366 6.15 21.63 -13.75
CA GLY A 366 6.61 20.36 -14.34
C GLY A 366 6.00 19.11 -13.73
N LEU A 367 4.87 19.20 -13.01
CA LEU A 367 4.25 18.07 -12.33
C LEU A 367 3.62 17.03 -13.27
N ASP A 368 3.38 17.36 -14.53
CA ASP A 368 2.90 16.46 -15.59
C ASP A 368 4.03 15.88 -16.45
N GLN A 369 5.29 16.14 -16.09
CA GLN A 369 6.47 15.77 -16.86
C GLN A 369 7.42 14.90 -16.02
N LYS A 370 8.21 14.06 -16.71
CA LYS A 370 9.38 13.42 -16.08
C LYS A 370 10.41 14.48 -15.71
N THR A 371 11.20 14.20 -14.68
CA THR A 371 12.16 15.19 -14.15
C THR A 371 13.44 15.29 -14.96
N GLY A 372 13.73 14.32 -15.85
CA GLY A 372 14.92 14.29 -16.71
C GLY A 372 16.01 13.30 -16.23
N LEU A 373 15.76 12.56 -15.16
CA LEU A 373 16.73 11.57 -14.65
C LEU A 373 17.08 10.50 -15.68
N GLU A 374 18.33 10.03 -15.65
CA GLU A 374 18.86 8.98 -16.52
C GLU A 374 18.38 7.56 -16.14
N ILE A 375 17.63 7.43 -15.04
CA ILE A 375 17.06 6.17 -14.56
C ILE A 375 15.55 6.11 -14.82
N SER A 376 14.94 4.93 -14.65
CA SER A 376 13.51 4.73 -14.83
C SER A 376 12.70 5.63 -13.91
N GLU A 377 11.79 6.39 -14.51
CA GLU A 377 10.87 7.29 -13.83
C GLU A 377 9.45 7.10 -14.35
N SER A 378 8.48 6.97 -13.43
CA SER A 378 7.06 6.96 -13.78
C SER A 378 6.57 8.38 -14.08
N LYS A 379 5.81 8.55 -15.15
CA LYS A 379 5.16 9.82 -15.44
C LYS A 379 4.09 10.11 -14.40
N SER A 380 4.18 11.25 -13.76
CA SER A 380 3.16 11.78 -12.84
C SER A 380 1.90 12.22 -13.61
N SER A 381 0.77 12.29 -12.92
CA SER A 381 -0.51 12.74 -13.49
C SER A 381 -1.15 13.83 -12.64
N VAL A 382 -1.51 14.91 -13.29
CA VAL A 382 -2.30 15.99 -12.69
C VAL A 382 -3.78 15.60 -12.78
N ALA A 383 -4.57 16.03 -11.81
CA ALA A 383 -6.00 15.75 -11.74
C ALA A 383 -6.73 16.12 -13.04
N THR A 384 -7.73 15.29 -13.40
CA THR A 384 -8.56 15.43 -14.58
C THR A 384 -10.02 15.74 -14.27
N GLU A 385 -10.39 15.71 -12.98
CA GLU A 385 -11.75 15.92 -12.50
C GLU A 385 -11.77 16.57 -11.10
N TYR A 386 -12.93 17.05 -10.67
CA TYR A 386 -13.18 17.61 -9.33
C TYR A 386 -12.20 18.70 -8.88
N PRO A 387 -12.20 19.89 -9.50
CA PRO A 387 -11.23 20.95 -9.23
C PRO A 387 -11.19 21.39 -7.76
N VAL A 388 -12.30 21.31 -7.02
CA VAL A 388 -12.35 21.59 -5.57
C VAL A 388 -11.47 20.62 -4.79
N MET A 389 -11.54 19.33 -5.11
CA MET A 389 -10.72 18.30 -4.45
C MET A 389 -9.27 18.31 -4.99
N ALA A 390 -9.12 18.55 -6.29
CA ALA A 390 -7.81 18.68 -6.93
C ALA A 390 -6.96 19.80 -6.31
N ALA A 391 -7.61 20.91 -5.92
CA ALA A 391 -6.92 22.07 -5.32
C ALA A 391 -6.26 21.78 -3.96
N ILE A 392 -6.62 20.69 -3.27
CA ILE A 392 -5.95 20.23 -2.05
C ILE A 392 -5.03 19.02 -2.29
N GLY A 393 -4.73 18.72 -3.56
CA GLY A 393 -3.90 17.58 -3.95
C GLY A 393 -4.55 16.23 -3.78
N GLN A 394 -5.89 16.17 -3.84
CA GLN A 394 -6.71 14.99 -3.89
C GLN A 394 -7.31 14.79 -5.30
N SER A 395 -8.45 14.12 -5.44
CA SER A 395 -8.93 13.63 -6.72
C SER A 395 -7.99 12.58 -7.30
N ASP A 396 -7.72 12.57 -8.59
CA ASP A 396 -6.83 11.66 -9.30
C ASP A 396 -5.37 12.18 -9.46
N ASN A 397 -4.98 13.22 -8.69
CA ASN A 397 -3.59 13.67 -8.59
C ASN A 397 -2.67 12.54 -8.14
N ASN A 398 -1.57 12.29 -8.87
CA ASN A 398 -0.69 11.17 -8.58
C ASN A 398 0.76 11.42 -9.02
N TYR A 399 1.67 11.63 -8.08
CA TYR A 399 3.03 12.11 -8.33
C TYR A 399 4.09 11.22 -7.70
N THR A 400 5.27 11.16 -8.35
CA THR A 400 6.47 10.57 -7.76
C THR A 400 7.12 11.54 -6.78
N THR A 401 7.88 11.01 -5.81
CA THR A 401 8.61 11.85 -4.83
C THR A 401 9.63 12.76 -5.51
N VAL A 402 10.29 12.29 -6.57
CA VAL A 402 11.24 13.11 -7.32
C VAL A 402 10.54 14.24 -8.07
N ALA A 403 9.35 14.04 -8.61
CA ALA A 403 8.56 15.10 -9.24
C ALA A 403 8.13 16.15 -8.22
N LEU A 404 7.71 15.73 -7.03
CA LEU A 404 7.40 16.65 -5.92
C LEU A 404 8.63 17.42 -5.44
N SER A 405 9.81 16.77 -5.37
CA SER A 405 11.07 17.45 -5.03
C SER A 405 11.40 18.55 -6.05
N ARG A 406 11.29 18.26 -7.36
CA ARG A 406 11.52 19.25 -8.42
C ARG A 406 10.55 20.43 -8.31
N TYR A 407 9.29 20.14 -8.09
CA TYR A 407 8.25 21.15 -7.89
C TYR A 407 8.56 22.07 -6.70
N VAL A 408 8.89 21.52 -5.54
CA VAL A 408 9.23 22.32 -4.36
C VAL A 408 10.49 23.16 -4.59
N THR A 409 11.49 22.58 -5.27
CA THR A 409 12.70 23.31 -5.70
C THR A 409 12.34 24.47 -6.63
N ALA A 410 11.42 24.25 -7.58
CA ALA A 410 10.97 25.28 -8.51
C ALA A 410 10.21 26.42 -7.80
N VAL A 411 9.36 26.10 -6.83
CA VAL A 411 8.71 27.10 -5.98
C VAL A 411 9.71 27.93 -5.19
N ALA A 412 10.75 27.28 -4.62
CA ALA A 412 11.74 27.98 -3.80
C ALA A 412 12.71 28.86 -4.59
N SER A 413 12.99 28.51 -5.85
CA SER A 413 14.05 29.16 -6.66
C SER A 413 13.55 29.97 -7.86
N GLY A 414 12.28 29.84 -8.27
CA GLY A 414 11.78 30.31 -9.55
C GLY A 414 12.37 29.57 -10.77
N LYS A 415 12.98 28.41 -10.57
CA LYS A 415 13.68 27.63 -11.61
C LYS A 415 13.19 26.20 -11.66
N LYS A 416 12.65 25.77 -12.78
CA LYS A 416 12.29 24.38 -13.04
C LYS A 416 13.50 23.62 -13.60
N TYR A 417 14.23 22.91 -12.76
CA TYR A 417 15.43 22.17 -13.14
C TYR A 417 15.09 20.88 -13.90
N ASN A 418 15.92 20.56 -14.91
CA ASN A 418 16.04 19.21 -15.44
C ASN A 418 17.02 18.44 -14.57
N TYR A 419 16.50 17.47 -13.80
CA TYR A 419 17.31 16.71 -12.86
C TYR A 419 18.24 15.74 -13.58
N GLN A 420 19.42 15.52 -13.00
CA GLN A 420 20.39 14.53 -13.45
C GLN A 420 21.11 13.91 -12.24
N LEU A 421 21.54 12.66 -12.39
CA LEU A 421 22.34 11.95 -11.39
C LEU A 421 23.82 11.97 -11.73
N MET A 422 24.16 12.16 -13.01
CA MET A 422 25.54 12.20 -13.47
C MET A 422 26.20 13.52 -13.10
N ASP A 423 27.22 13.48 -12.21
CA ASP A 423 28.03 14.66 -11.86
C ASP A 423 29.14 14.87 -12.90
N ARG A 424 29.96 13.83 -13.14
CA ARG A 424 31.13 13.95 -14.03
C ARG A 424 31.60 12.61 -14.58
N ILE A 425 32.34 12.69 -15.67
CA ILE A 425 33.11 11.57 -16.22
C ILE A 425 34.58 11.85 -15.91
N VAL A 426 35.28 10.87 -15.40
CA VAL A 426 36.73 10.90 -15.16
C VAL A 426 37.45 9.86 -16.00
N ASP A 427 38.70 10.12 -16.38
CA ASP A 427 39.57 9.14 -17.04
C ASP A 427 40.20 8.18 -16.00
N ALA A 428 41.02 7.24 -16.48
CA ALA A 428 41.69 6.26 -15.64
C ALA A 428 42.67 6.86 -14.62
N SER A 429 43.07 8.11 -14.82
CA SER A 429 43.95 8.85 -13.87
C SER A 429 43.16 9.62 -12.83
N GLY A 430 41.81 9.63 -12.91
CA GLY A 430 40.92 10.42 -12.05
C GLY A 430 40.73 11.86 -12.51
N LYS A 431 41.26 12.26 -13.66
CA LYS A 431 41.09 13.59 -14.21
C LYS A 431 39.70 13.73 -14.81
N THR A 432 38.99 14.82 -14.46
CA THR A 432 37.66 15.09 -15.03
C THR A 432 37.75 15.37 -16.52
N VAL A 433 37.07 14.54 -17.32
CA VAL A 433 36.93 14.69 -18.77
C VAL A 433 35.74 15.55 -19.12
N LYS A 434 34.61 15.36 -18.41
CA LYS A 434 33.38 16.12 -18.60
C LYS A 434 32.68 16.28 -17.26
N LYS A 435 32.21 17.48 -16.96
CA LYS A 435 31.34 17.77 -15.83
C LYS A 435 29.93 18.12 -16.33
N TYR A 436 28.93 17.65 -15.63
CA TYR A 436 27.53 17.94 -15.92
C TYR A 436 27.01 18.98 -14.92
N LYS A 437 26.00 19.70 -15.34
CA LYS A 437 25.31 20.70 -14.52
C LYS A 437 23.86 20.71 -14.94
N ALA A 438 22.96 20.70 -13.98
CA ALA A 438 21.54 20.79 -14.28
C ALA A 438 21.23 22.11 -15.02
N ASP A 439 20.53 22.01 -16.13
CA ASP A 439 19.91 23.15 -16.80
C ASP A 439 18.52 23.40 -16.20
N TYR A 440 17.94 24.55 -16.50
CA TYR A 440 16.63 24.90 -15.95
C TYR A 440 15.85 25.83 -16.92
N GLU A 441 14.55 25.80 -16.76
CA GLU A 441 13.62 26.77 -17.30
C GLU A 441 13.32 27.80 -16.21
N ASP A 442 13.45 29.10 -16.55
CA ASP A 442 13.09 30.18 -15.63
C ASP A 442 11.57 30.35 -15.62
N ILE A 443 10.97 30.23 -14.45
CA ILE A 443 9.52 30.37 -14.24
C ILE A 443 9.17 31.55 -13.32
N SER A 444 10.12 32.43 -13.05
CA SER A 444 9.95 33.59 -12.14
C SER A 444 8.86 34.56 -12.61
N ASP A 445 8.58 34.61 -13.91
CA ASP A 445 7.50 35.47 -14.47
C ASP A 445 6.08 34.94 -14.19
N THR A 446 5.93 33.77 -13.56
CA THR A 446 4.61 33.17 -13.26
C THR A 446 3.79 34.02 -12.29
N LEU A 447 4.45 34.64 -11.35
CA LEU A 447 3.89 35.54 -10.33
C LEU A 447 4.68 36.84 -10.31
N THR A 448 4.09 37.91 -9.79
CA THR A 448 4.83 39.12 -9.49
C THR A 448 5.73 38.93 -8.27
N ASP A 449 6.78 39.75 -8.13
CA ASP A 449 7.70 39.70 -6.98
C ASP A 449 6.97 39.73 -5.63
N SER A 450 5.87 40.49 -5.55
CA SER A 450 5.06 40.58 -4.31
C SER A 450 4.17 39.36 -4.06
N GLN A 451 3.95 38.53 -5.06
CA GLN A 451 3.16 37.28 -4.94
C GLN A 451 4.04 36.06 -4.65
N TRP A 452 5.34 36.11 -5.10
CA TRP A 452 6.37 35.15 -4.72
C TRP A 452 6.73 35.30 -3.23
#